data_a9d3b5781ffa4f5dce47a1c51312ad18
#
_entry.id   a9d3b5781ffa4f5dce47a1c51312ad18
#
_cell.length_a   1.000
_cell.length_b   1.000
_cell.length_c   1.000
_cell.angle_alpha   90.00
_cell.angle_beta   90.00
_cell.angle_gamma   90.00
#
_symmetry.space_group_name_H-M   'P 1'
#
loop_
_entity.id
_entity.type
_entity.pdbx_description
1 polymer ?
#
loop_
_entity_poly.entity_id
_entity_poly.type
_entity_poly.pdbx_seq_one_letter_code
_entity_poly.pdbx_strand_id
1 'polypeptide(L)'
;TVADYNEMCAAGKDTQFDKPDPVALKEGTYVIVEQKPRFATTLGGLKANENLQIVDAEGNPIANLYGAGCVVGGANGADSMTAMMQGWANFSGYTAGTNAAKNAGK
;
A
#
# COMPACT_ATOMS: atom_id res chain seq x y z
N THR A 1 22.86 -10.27 -19.02
CA THR A 1 23.66 -11.02 -18.04
C THR A 1 24.13 -10.15 -16.89
N VAL A 2 24.78 -10.73 -15.84
CA VAL A 2 25.33 -9.95 -14.73
C VAL A 2 26.44 -8.99 -15.20
N ALA A 3 27.25 -9.43 -16.17
CA ALA A 3 28.33 -8.61 -16.75
C ALA A 3 27.75 -7.35 -17.41
N ASP A 4 26.78 -7.52 -18.32
CA ASP A 4 26.15 -6.40 -19.04
C ASP A 4 25.46 -5.43 -18.08
N TYR A 5 24.80 -5.97 -17.04
CA TYR A 5 24.20 -5.13 -15.99
C TYR A 5 25.25 -4.32 -15.22
N ASN A 6 26.37 -4.94 -14.85
CA ASN A 6 27.46 -4.24 -14.16
C ASN A 6 28.13 -3.16 -15.02
N GLU A 7 28.22 -3.37 -16.33
CA GLU A 7 28.68 -2.33 -17.26
C GLU A 7 27.71 -1.14 -17.29
N MET A 8 26.40 -1.38 -17.31
CA MET A 8 25.39 -0.32 -17.20
C MET A 8 25.46 0.43 -15.86
N CYS A 9 25.71 -0.30 -14.77
CA CYS A 9 25.94 0.33 -13.45
C CYS A 9 27.18 1.23 -13.45
N ALA A 10 28.27 0.80 -14.08
CA ALA A 10 29.48 1.61 -14.20
C ALA A 10 29.26 2.87 -15.04
N ALA A 11 28.37 2.80 -16.04
CA ALA A 11 27.92 3.96 -16.82
C ALA A 11 26.90 4.85 -16.10
N GLY A 12 26.47 4.47 -14.90
CA GLY A 12 25.50 5.23 -14.08
C GLY A 12 24.06 5.20 -14.59
N LYS A 13 23.75 4.35 -15.56
CA LYS A 13 22.40 4.27 -16.14
C LYS A 13 22.09 2.87 -16.64
N ASP A 14 20.96 2.31 -16.21
CA ASP A 14 20.37 1.11 -16.80
C ASP A 14 19.60 1.51 -18.07
N THR A 15 20.17 1.15 -19.24
CA THR A 15 19.58 1.47 -20.54
C THR A 15 18.57 0.42 -21.01
N GLN A 16 18.46 -0.71 -20.31
CA GLN A 16 17.59 -1.82 -20.70
C GLN A 16 16.23 -1.76 -19.99
N PHE A 17 16.21 -1.44 -18.69
CA PHE A 17 14.99 -1.45 -17.88
C PHE A 17 14.75 -0.12 -17.14
N ASP A 18 15.58 0.90 -17.39
CA ASP A 18 15.49 2.23 -16.77
C ASP A 18 15.39 2.19 -15.23
N LYS A 19 16.12 1.24 -14.62
CA LYS A 19 16.16 1.10 -13.18
C LYS A 19 16.79 2.32 -12.54
N PRO A 20 16.12 3.01 -11.61
CA PRO A 20 16.72 4.11 -10.87
C PRO A 20 17.85 3.59 -9.98
N ASP A 21 18.95 4.36 -9.90
CA ASP A 21 20.10 4.08 -9.04
C ASP A 21 20.63 2.63 -9.15
N PRO A 22 21.06 2.19 -10.34
CA PRO A 22 21.51 0.82 -10.53
C PRO A 22 22.81 0.57 -9.75
N VAL A 23 22.83 -0.49 -8.93
CA VAL A 23 23.97 -0.90 -8.11
C VAL A 23 24.54 -2.20 -8.65
N ALA A 24 25.85 -2.21 -8.93
CA ALA A 24 26.54 -3.38 -9.46
C ALA A 24 26.45 -4.59 -8.52
N LEU A 25 26.26 -5.76 -9.11
CA LEU A 25 26.28 -7.03 -8.40
C LEU A 25 27.71 -7.46 -8.16
N LYS A 26 28.04 -7.81 -6.92
CA LYS A 26 29.39 -8.30 -6.54
C LYS A 26 29.62 -9.70 -7.11
N GLU A 27 30.89 -10.07 -7.26
CA GLU A 27 31.23 -11.46 -7.57
C GLU A 27 30.73 -12.41 -6.45
N GLY A 28 30.22 -13.56 -6.85
CA GLY A 28 29.71 -14.56 -5.92
C GLY A 28 28.76 -15.56 -6.56
N THR A 29 28.17 -16.39 -5.71
CA THR A 29 27.10 -17.31 -6.12
C THR A 29 25.77 -16.62 -6.01
N TYR A 30 24.97 -16.67 -7.08
CA TYR A 30 23.63 -16.07 -7.13
C TYR A 30 22.55 -17.14 -7.06
N VAL A 31 21.46 -16.82 -6.37
CA VAL A 31 20.24 -17.62 -6.36
C VAL A 31 19.19 -16.90 -7.22
N ILE A 32 18.69 -17.60 -8.24
CA ILE A 32 17.61 -17.11 -9.08
C ILE A 32 16.29 -17.59 -8.48
N VAL A 33 15.39 -16.65 -8.17
CA VAL A 33 14.05 -16.94 -7.65
C VAL A 33 13.02 -16.41 -8.63
N GLU A 34 12.16 -17.31 -9.12
CA GLU A 34 11.03 -16.90 -9.95
C GLU A 34 10.07 -16.03 -9.12
N GLN A 35 9.76 -14.84 -9.63
CA GLN A 35 8.79 -13.92 -9.02
C GLN A 35 7.53 -13.88 -9.87
N LYS A 36 6.38 -13.94 -9.22
CA LYS A 36 5.07 -13.78 -9.88
C LYS A 36 4.38 -12.53 -9.36
N PRO A 37 3.68 -11.77 -10.22
CA PRO A 37 2.90 -10.62 -9.77
C PRO A 37 1.90 -11.01 -8.69
N ARG A 38 1.79 -10.20 -7.65
CA ARG A 38 0.83 -10.38 -6.55
C ARG A 38 0.21 -9.03 -6.21
N PHE A 39 -1.05 -9.06 -5.80
CA PHE A 39 -1.70 -7.91 -5.18
C PHE A 39 -1.65 -8.09 -3.67
N ALA A 40 -1.08 -7.13 -2.97
CA ALA A 40 -1.00 -7.12 -1.52
C ALA A 40 -1.80 -5.99 -0.88
N THR A 41 -1.99 -4.90 -1.62
CA THR A 41 -2.57 -3.67 -1.09
C THR A 41 -3.38 -2.96 -2.17
N THR A 42 -4.52 -2.39 -1.78
CA THR A 42 -5.29 -1.45 -2.59
C THR A 42 -5.08 -0.04 -2.03
N LEU A 43 -4.60 0.88 -2.87
CA LEU A 43 -4.36 2.28 -2.46
C LEU A 43 -5.63 3.13 -2.53
N GLY A 44 -6.58 2.77 -3.40
CA GLY A 44 -7.91 3.35 -3.47
C GLY A 44 -8.90 2.65 -2.54
N GLY A 45 -10.14 3.13 -2.51
CA GLY A 45 -11.21 2.52 -1.71
C GLY A 45 -12.37 3.46 -1.44
N LEU A 46 -13.25 3.05 -0.55
CA LEU A 46 -14.35 3.87 -0.08
C LEU A 46 -13.84 5.10 0.66
N LYS A 47 -14.51 6.21 0.47
CA LYS A 47 -14.24 7.44 1.20
C LYS A 47 -14.90 7.39 2.58
N ALA A 48 -14.15 7.71 3.62
CA ALA A 48 -14.67 7.78 4.98
C ALA A 48 -14.30 9.10 5.64
N ASN A 49 -15.09 9.52 6.61
CA ASN A 49 -14.77 10.65 7.47
C ASN A 49 -13.82 10.24 8.62
N GLU A 50 -13.49 11.17 9.51
CA GLU A 50 -12.61 10.95 10.67
C GLU A 50 -13.12 9.89 11.65
N ASN A 51 -14.43 9.62 11.67
CA ASN A 51 -15.06 8.60 12.47
C ASN A 51 -15.13 7.22 11.77
N LEU A 52 -14.53 7.10 10.58
CA LEU A 52 -14.59 5.94 9.70
C LEU A 52 -16.00 5.55 9.25
N GLN A 53 -16.91 6.50 9.25
CA GLN A 53 -18.19 6.39 8.60
C GLN A 53 -18.04 6.65 7.11
N ILE A 54 -18.57 5.77 6.28
CA ILE A 54 -18.50 5.91 4.82
C ILE A 54 -19.34 7.10 4.40
N VAL A 55 -18.82 7.87 3.44
CA VAL A 55 -19.51 9.05 2.89
C VAL A 55 -19.88 8.84 1.43
N ASP A 56 -20.94 9.50 0.99
CA ASP A 56 -21.38 9.54 -0.39
C ASP A 56 -20.46 10.43 -1.27
N ALA A 57 -20.83 10.64 -2.53
CA ALA A 57 -20.07 11.44 -3.47
C ALA A 57 -20.00 12.93 -3.07
N GLU A 58 -21.02 13.42 -2.39
CA GLU A 58 -21.16 14.78 -1.87
C GLU A 58 -20.44 14.99 -0.54
N GLY A 59 -19.97 13.90 0.10
CA GLY A 59 -19.26 13.92 1.36
C GLY A 59 -20.15 13.76 2.60
N ASN A 60 -21.44 13.44 2.42
CA ASN A 60 -22.35 13.21 3.53
C ASN A 60 -22.18 11.80 4.09
N PRO A 61 -22.20 11.62 5.43
CA PRO A 61 -22.11 10.30 6.03
C PRO A 61 -23.33 9.42 5.70
N ILE A 62 -23.07 8.21 5.23
CA ILE A 62 -24.12 7.21 5.03
C ILE A 62 -24.47 6.61 6.40
N ALA A 63 -25.74 6.70 6.78
CA ALA A 63 -26.20 6.26 8.09
C ALA A 63 -25.88 4.78 8.36
N ASN A 64 -25.31 4.50 9.54
CA ASN A 64 -24.94 3.15 10.02
C ASN A 64 -23.92 2.39 9.17
N LEU A 65 -23.25 3.04 8.22
CA LEU A 65 -22.26 2.40 7.38
C LEU A 65 -20.84 2.85 7.78
N TYR A 66 -20.02 1.92 8.24
CA TYR A 66 -18.65 2.12 8.65
C TYR A 66 -17.71 1.23 7.82
N GLY A 67 -16.47 1.66 7.63
CA GLY A 67 -15.48 0.90 6.88
C GLY A 67 -14.14 0.87 7.58
N ALA A 68 -13.38 -0.21 7.36
CA ALA A 68 -12.06 -0.38 7.95
C ALA A 68 -11.11 -1.16 7.02
N GLY A 69 -9.82 -1.04 7.26
CA GLY A 69 -8.77 -1.76 6.50
C GLY A 69 -8.68 -1.34 5.05
N CYS A 70 -8.28 -2.27 4.18
CA CYS A 70 -7.97 -1.99 2.78
C CYS A 70 -9.18 -1.54 1.92
N VAL A 71 -10.40 -1.72 2.40
CA VAL A 71 -11.61 -1.24 1.69
C VAL A 71 -11.79 0.27 1.79
N VAL A 72 -11.16 0.90 2.78
CA VAL A 72 -11.17 2.36 2.97
C VAL A 72 -9.88 2.96 2.42
N GLY A 73 -9.99 3.80 1.40
CA GLY A 73 -8.86 4.45 0.75
C GLY A 73 -8.29 5.63 1.54
N GLY A 74 -7.13 6.10 1.09
CA GLY A 74 -6.54 7.37 1.54
C GLY A 74 -5.52 7.27 2.68
N ALA A 75 -5.37 6.14 3.35
CA ALA A 75 -4.41 5.99 4.45
C ALA A 75 -2.94 6.04 4.03
N ASN A 76 -2.64 5.59 2.81
CA ASN A 76 -1.26 5.45 2.32
C ASN A 76 -0.83 6.53 1.32
N GLY A 77 -1.73 7.44 0.93
CA GLY A 77 -1.43 8.37 -0.15
C GLY A 77 -1.16 7.64 -1.49
N ALA A 78 -0.06 8.01 -2.15
CA ALA A 78 0.30 7.47 -3.47
C ALA A 78 1.13 6.17 -3.40
N ASP A 79 1.65 5.80 -2.23
CA ASP A 79 2.50 4.63 -2.04
C ASP A 79 2.26 3.98 -0.67
N SER A 80 2.67 2.72 -0.52
CA SER A 80 2.50 1.96 0.70
C SER A 80 3.84 1.56 1.30
N MET A 81 4.11 2.03 2.50
CA MET A 81 5.26 1.57 3.28
C MET A 81 5.00 0.19 3.89
N THR A 82 6.07 -0.56 4.10
CA THR A 82 6.01 -1.86 4.78
C THR A 82 5.32 -1.74 6.15
N ALA A 83 4.43 -2.67 6.45
CA ALA A 83 3.62 -2.76 7.66
C ALA A 83 2.56 -1.65 7.88
N MET A 84 2.54 -0.60 7.07
CA MET A 84 1.57 0.50 7.21
C MET A 84 0.12 0.01 7.11
N MET A 85 -0.17 -0.90 6.18
CA MET A 85 -1.52 -1.44 6.02
C MET A 85 -1.98 -2.28 7.20
N GLN A 86 -1.07 -2.96 7.88
CA GLN A 86 -1.41 -3.70 9.10
C GLN A 86 -1.77 -2.74 10.24
N GLY A 87 -1.01 -1.66 10.41
CA GLY A 87 -1.32 -0.60 11.37
C GLY A 87 -2.66 0.06 11.06
N TRP A 88 -2.88 0.40 9.79
CA TRP A 88 -4.15 0.96 9.33
C TRP A 88 -5.34 0.03 9.58
N ALA A 89 -5.21 -1.26 9.27
CA ALA A 89 -6.29 -2.23 9.49
C ALA A 89 -6.69 -2.32 10.97
N ASN A 90 -5.70 -2.36 11.88
CA ASN A 90 -5.94 -2.40 13.31
C ASN A 90 -6.58 -1.11 13.84
N PHE A 91 -6.00 0.04 13.49
CA PHE A 91 -6.51 1.36 13.92
C PHE A 91 -7.92 1.61 13.38
N SER A 92 -8.12 1.43 12.09
CA SER A 92 -9.41 1.69 11.45
C SER A 92 -10.49 0.70 11.94
N GLY A 93 -10.14 -0.57 12.14
CA GLY A 93 -11.04 -1.57 12.70
C GLY A 93 -11.52 -1.22 14.10
N TYR A 94 -10.60 -0.84 14.97
CA TYR A 94 -10.93 -0.41 16.34
C TYR A 94 -11.81 0.85 16.34
N THR A 95 -11.44 1.87 15.57
CA THR A 95 -12.17 3.16 15.52
C THR A 95 -13.56 2.98 14.89
N ALA A 96 -13.68 2.29 13.77
CA ALA A 96 -14.97 2.03 13.13
C ALA A 96 -15.89 1.19 14.02
N GLY A 97 -15.36 0.13 14.64
CA GLY A 97 -16.13 -0.71 15.56
C GLY A 97 -16.63 0.02 16.78
N THR A 98 -15.76 0.84 17.39
CA THR A 98 -16.13 1.67 18.57
C THR A 98 -17.22 2.68 18.21
N ASN A 99 -17.11 3.37 17.08
CA ASN A 99 -18.08 4.37 16.65
C ASN A 99 -19.41 3.72 16.23
N ALA A 100 -19.36 2.59 15.57
CA ALA A 100 -20.55 1.82 15.22
C ALA A 100 -21.33 1.35 16.48
N ALA A 101 -20.61 0.84 17.49
CA ALA A 101 -21.22 0.42 18.74
C ALA A 101 -21.87 1.58 19.49
N LYS A 102 -21.19 2.72 19.62
CA LYS A 102 -21.74 3.95 20.21
C LYS A 102 -22.99 4.41 19.48
N ASN A 103 -22.98 4.38 18.14
CA ASN A 103 -24.13 4.78 17.33
C ASN A 103 -25.32 3.81 17.47
N ALA A 104 -25.06 2.53 17.74
CA ALA A 104 -26.08 1.53 18.03
C ALA A 104 -26.64 1.57 19.48
N GLY A 105 -26.17 2.51 20.32
CA GLY A 105 -26.61 2.64 21.71
C GLY A 105 -26.04 1.57 22.65
N LYS A 106 -24.87 1.02 22.32
CA LYS A 106 -24.15 0.01 23.12
C LYS A 106 -22.86 0.57 23.71
#